data_a864bb5e675632ea4778735fc6f6a701
#
_entry.id   a864bb5e675632ea4778735fc6f6a701
#
_cell.length_a   1.000
_cell.length_b   1.000
_cell.length_c   1.000
_cell.angle_alpha   90.00
_cell.angle_beta   90.00
_cell.angle_gamma   90.00
#
_symmetry.space_group_name_H-M   'P 1'
#
loop_
_entity.id
_entity.type
_entity.pdbx_description
1 polymer ?
#
loop_
_entity_poly.entity_id
_entity_poly.type
_entity_poly.pdbx_seq_one_letter_code
_entity_poly.pdbx_strand_id
1 'polypeptide(L)'
;ASQEFGHRIVARNDGRTIVVSAPGKGQGEIHFLFRKSSDAGTSLSTQATATMTENDDNTSRLGESLSISTDENYVVAGAPYTNTLDSDGSTRQLNSGLIKVYQWNPNNFEYGILNTISPPTDGSSANDGLNFGWQHKISEPGENSLKTTPTKYLFVSAPGHDNDQGRVYMYKWAVGADGSTYDTWTQDYTIEAPDGGSGQRFGHRLAANDNGDIL
;
A
#
# COMPACT_ATOMS: atom_id res chain seq x y z
N ALA A 1 7.61 24.09 3.68
CA ALA A 1 6.57 23.08 3.64
C ALA A 1 6.69 22.17 4.87
N SER A 2 5.59 21.76 5.46
CA SER A 2 5.56 20.81 6.57
C SER A 2 6.04 19.45 6.04
N GLN A 3 6.98 18.80 6.74
CA GLN A 3 7.46 17.48 6.34
C GLN A 3 6.51 16.35 6.76
N GLU A 4 5.59 16.63 7.71
CA GLU A 4 4.58 15.69 8.21
C GLU A 4 5.16 14.35 8.73
N PHE A 5 6.37 14.37 9.30
CA PHE A 5 6.93 13.17 9.93
C PHE A 5 6.03 12.69 11.05
N GLY A 6 5.68 11.41 11.05
CA GLY A 6 4.73 10.82 12.00
C GLY A 6 3.27 10.86 11.49
N HIS A 7 3.02 11.17 10.22
CA HIS A 7 1.67 11.17 9.64
C HIS A 7 0.98 9.82 9.80
N ARG A 8 1.70 8.73 9.52
CA ARG A 8 1.30 7.36 9.82
C ARG A 8 2.43 6.63 10.52
N ILE A 9 2.07 5.75 11.43
CA ILE A 9 3.00 4.91 12.16
C ILE A 9 2.42 3.50 12.22
N VAL A 10 3.23 2.51 11.85
CA VAL A 10 2.95 1.09 12.08
C VAL A 10 4.16 0.46 12.75
N ALA A 11 3.94 -0.57 13.56
CA ALA A 11 5.00 -1.24 14.28
C ALA A 11 4.81 -2.75 14.25
N ARG A 12 5.90 -3.48 14.32
CA ARG A 12 5.90 -4.91 14.58
C ARG A 12 5.53 -5.20 16.04
N ASN A 13 4.89 -6.34 16.29
CA ASN A 13 4.49 -6.74 17.63
C ASN A 13 5.68 -6.95 18.57
N ASP A 14 6.87 -7.26 18.02
CA ASP A 14 8.11 -7.37 18.78
C ASP A 14 8.62 -6.01 19.31
N GLY A 15 8.02 -4.91 18.90
CA GLY A 15 8.40 -3.55 19.26
C GLY A 15 9.79 -3.12 18.78
N ARG A 16 10.43 -3.91 17.90
CA ARG A 16 11.78 -3.62 17.41
C ARG A 16 11.80 -2.83 16.12
N THR A 17 10.76 -2.96 15.33
CA THR A 17 10.65 -2.23 14.06
C THR A 17 9.45 -1.30 14.12
N ILE A 18 9.68 -0.04 13.81
CA ILE A 18 8.65 0.98 13.65
C ILE A 18 8.82 1.56 12.25
N VAL A 19 7.72 1.70 11.53
CA VAL A 19 7.71 2.34 10.22
C VAL A 19 6.92 3.63 10.31
N VAL A 20 7.53 4.73 9.90
CA VAL A 20 6.98 6.07 10.04
C VAL A 20 6.95 6.75 8.68
N SER A 21 5.84 7.36 8.32
CA SER A 21 5.74 8.13 7.08
C SER A 21 5.90 9.63 7.28
N ALA A 22 6.39 10.29 6.23
CA ALA A 22 6.55 11.72 6.10
C ALA A 22 6.09 12.17 4.69
N PRO A 23 4.77 12.14 4.40
CA PRO A 23 4.26 12.38 3.04
C PRO A 23 4.47 13.81 2.55
N GLY A 24 4.69 14.78 3.44
CA GLY A 24 5.01 16.17 3.10
C GLY A 24 6.48 16.44 2.77
N LYS A 25 7.35 15.43 2.84
CA LYS A 25 8.78 15.58 2.56
C LYS A 25 9.10 15.17 1.12
N GLY A 26 9.41 16.14 0.24
CA GLY A 26 9.60 15.86 -1.19
C GLY A 26 8.34 15.25 -1.80
N GLN A 27 8.50 14.09 -2.42
CA GLN A 27 7.39 13.28 -2.96
C GLN A 27 6.79 12.31 -1.92
N GLY A 28 7.23 12.39 -0.67
CA GLY A 28 6.91 11.50 0.43
C GLY A 28 8.06 10.54 0.77
N GLU A 29 8.19 10.24 2.05
CA GLU A 29 9.22 9.33 2.56
C GLU A 29 8.62 8.32 3.55
N ILE A 30 9.19 7.10 3.55
CA ILE A 30 8.95 6.06 4.54
C ILE A 30 10.26 5.78 5.27
N HIS A 31 10.24 5.91 6.59
CA HIS A 31 11.38 5.66 7.45
C HIS A 31 11.19 4.34 8.20
N PHE A 32 12.09 3.39 7.97
CA PHE A 32 12.16 2.14 8.70
C PHE A 32 13.13 2.32 9.88
N LEU A 33 12.58 2.33 11.08
CA LEU A 33 13.32 2.52 12.34
C LEU A 33 13.47 1.18 13.03
N PHE A 34 14.67 0.86 13.46
CA PHE A 34 14.99 -0.43 14.07
C PHE A 34 15.69 -0.27 15.41
N ARG A 35 15.31 -1.11 16.40
CA ARG A 35 16.00 -1.22 17.67
C ARG A 35 16.92 -2.43 17.65
N LYS A 36 18.22 -2.25 17.83
CA LYS A 36 19.16 -3.36 18.00
C LYS A 36 18.93 -4.05 19.33
N SER A 37 19.03 -5.38 19.35
CA SER A 37 18.86 -6.19 20.58
C SER A 37 19.93 -5.94 21.64
N SER A 38 21.08 -5.38 21.25
CA SER A 38 22.17 -4.99 22.15
C SER A 38 21.93 -3.69 22.90
N ASP A 39 20.93 -2.90 22.43
CA ASP A 39 20.66 -1.60 23.01
C ASP A 39 19.69 -1.79 24.19
N ALA A 40 20.24 -1.96 25.41
CA ALA A 40 19.49 -1.83 26.66
C ALA A 40 18.85 -0.44 26.81
N GLY A 41 19.02 0.40 25.82
CA GLY A 41 18.60 1.79 25.76
C GLY A 41 17.43 2.04 24.80
N THR A 42 16.94 3.24 24.86
CA THR A 42 15.73 3.76 24.24
C THR A 42 15.90 4.29 22.81
N SER A 43 17.05 4.07 22.17
CA SER A 43 17.33 4.66 20.86
C SER A 43 16.89 3.75 19.69
N LEU A 44 16.09 4.31 18.80
CA LEU A 44 15.79 3.74 17.50
C LEU A 44 16.77 4.34 16.47
N SER A 45 17.36 3.50 15.64
CA SER A 45 18.18 3.97 14.52
C SER A 45 17.39 3.87 13.22
N THR A 46 17.47 4.88 12.37
CA THR A 46 16.95 4.80 11.01
C THR A 46 17.80 3.81 10.24
N GLN A 47 17.19 2.74 9.75
CA GLN A 47 17.89 1.70 9.00
C GLN A 47 17.81 1.95 7.50
N ALA A 48 16.63 2.37 7.03
CA ALA A 48 16.40 2.69 5.64
C ALA A 48 15.36 3.80 5.52
N THR A 49 15.48 4.58 4.45
CA THR A 49 14.47 5.55 4.04
C THR A 49 14.11 5.23 2.60
N ALA A 50 12.83 4.94 2.37
CA ALA A 50 12.29 4.77 1.03
C ALA A 50 11.68 6.07 0.53
N THR A 51 12.02 6.45 -0.68
CA THR A 51 11.50 7.64 -1.37
C THR A 51 10.84 7.25 -2.67
N MET A 52 10.05 8.14 -3.24
CA MET A 52 9.62 8.02 -4.63
C MET A 52 10.80 8.33 -5.55
N THR A 53 10.97 7.50 -6.57
CA THR A 53 12.01 7.67 -7.60
C THR A 53 11.41 7.95 -8.99
N GLU A 54 10.10 7.84 -9.13
CA GLU A 54 9.39 8.17 -10.35
C GLU A 54 9.46 9.68 -10.61
N ASN A 55 9.60 10.06 -11.88
CA ASN A 55 9.66 11.46 -12.33
C ASN A 55 8.29 12.14 -12.17
N ASP A 56 7.93 12.46 -10.95
CA ASP A 56 6.68 13.12 -10.67
C ASP A 56 6.88 14.52 -10.07
N ASP A 57 5.90 15.40 -10.23
CA ASP A 57 5.93 16.82 -9.90
C ASP A 57 5.89 17.12 -8.38
N ASN A 58 6.60 16.36 -7.55
CA ASN A 58 6.72 16.55 -6.10
C ASN A 58 5.40 16.47 -5.31
N THR A 59 4.38 15.79 -5.83
CA THR A 59 3.06 15.76 -5.19
C THR A 59 2.59 14.36 -4.80
N SER A 60 3.38 13.32 -5.04
CA SER A 60 2.97 11.91 -4.87
C SER A 60 2.50 11.55 -3.45
N ARG A 61 3.10 12.16 -2.41
CA ARG A 61 2.77 11.96 -0.99
C ARG A 61 2.87 10.49 -0.57
N LEU A 62 3.99 9.81 -0.92
CA LEU A 62 4.25 8.45 -0.44
C LEU A 62 4.17 8.41 1.09
N GLY A 63 3.37 7.48 1.62
CA GLY A 63 3.09 7.37 3.05
C GLY A 63 1.86 8.13 3.52
N GLU A 64 1.01 8.61 2.62
CA GLU A 64 -0.32 9.12 2.98
C GLU A 64 -1.14 8.05 3.69
N SER A 65 -1.01 6.80 3.27
CA SER A 65 -1.48 5.61 3.97
C SER A 65 -0.34 4.63 4.21
N LEU A 66 -0.42 3.87 5.31
CA LEU A 66 0.61 2.92 5.72
C LEU A 66 -0.06 1.75 6.46
N SER A 67 0.30 0.52 6.11
CA SER A 67 -0.12 -0.69 6.82
C SER A 67 0.99 -1.72 6.88
N ILE A 68 0.90 -2.62 7.84
CA ILE A 68 1.79 -3.78 8.01
C ILE A 68 0.93 -5.05 8.03
N SER A 69 1.42 -6.13 7.43
CA SER A 69 0.76 -7.43 7.47
C SER A 69 0.80 -8.05 8.87
N THR A 70 -0.12 -8.96 9.15
CA THR A 70 -0.21 -9.64 10.46
C THR A 70 1.04 -10.48 10.75
N ASP A 71 1.63 -11.11 9.70
CA ASP A 71 2.90 -11.84 9.81
C ASP A 71 4.12 -10.90 9.86
N GLU A 72 3.88 -9.57 9.78
CA GLU A 72 4.90 -8.52 9.82
C GLU A 72 5.97 -8.59 8.70
N ASN A 73 5.73 -9.40 7.67
CA ASN A 73 6.65 -9.55 6.55
C ASN A 73 6.47 -8.48 5.47
N TYR A 74 5.31 -7.82 5.43
CA TYR A 74 5.02 -6.83 4.41
C TYR A 74 4.60 -5.49 5.02
N VAL A 75 5.13 -4.43 4.43
CA VAL A 75 4.68 -3.05 4.65
C VAL A 75 4.15 -2.51 3.35
N VAL A 76 2.97 -1.90 3.38
CA VAL A 76 2.35 -1.26 2.22
C VAL A 76 2.24 0.22 2.48
N ALA A 77 2.62 1.02 1.49
CA ALA A 77 2.54 2.47 1.55
C ALA A 77 1.84 3.02 0.30
N GLY A 78 0.88 3.89 0.52
CA GLY A 78 0.13 4.57 -0.55
C GLY A 78 0.74 5.92 -0.91
N ALA A 79 0.66 6.24 -2.20
CA ALA A 79 1.05 7.51 -2.80
C ALA A 79 -0.10 7.99 -3.73
N PRO A 80 -1.24 8.45 -3.16
CA PRO A 80 -2.49 8.65 -3.90
C PRO A 80 -2.47 9.82 -4.90
N TYR A 81 -1.49 10.68 -4.80
CA TYR A 81 -1.35 11.83 -5.70
C TYR A 81 -0.27 11.63 -6.77
N THR A 82 0.26 10.43 -6.90
CA THR A 82 1.21 10.10 -7.97
C THR A 82 0.52 10.20 -9.32
N ASN A 83 1.21 10.82 -10.27
CA ASN A 83 0.79 10.77 -11.67
C ASN A 83 1.38 9.51 -12.30
N THR A 84 0.57 8.74 -12.99
CA THR A 84 1.02 7.56 -13.74
C THR A 84 0.85 7.77 -15.24
N LEU A 85 1.39 6.88 -16.03
CA LEU A 85 1.10 6.83 -17.46
C LEU A 85 -0.07 5.86 -17.69
N ASP A 86 -0.84 6.07 -18.76
CA ASP A 86 -1.84 5.12 -19.21
C ASP A 86 -1.19 3.81 -19.69
N SER A 87 -2.01 2.85 -20.13
CA SER A 87 -1.54 1.51 -20.51
C SER A 87 -0.62 1.49 -21.73
N ASP A 88 -0.68 2.50 -22.60
CA ASP A 88 0.18 2.64 -23.78
C ASP A 88 1.44 3.51 -23.50
N GLY A 89 1.55 4.05 -22.30
CA GLY A 89 2.67 4.88 -21.86
C GLY A 89 2.68 6.28 -22.45
N SER A 90 1.60 6.73 -23.09
CA SER A 90 1.55 7.99 -23.85
C SER A 90 0.90 9.13 -23.07
N THR A 91 -0.16 8.85 -22.32
CA THR A 91 -0.96 9.87 -21.64
C THR A 91 -0.71 9.88 -20.15
N ARG A 92 -0.41 11.05 -19.61
CA ARG A 92 -0.22 11.24 -18.18
C ARG A 92 -1.57 11.30 -17.48
N GLN A 93 -1.74 10.45 -16.46
CA GLN A 93 -2.92 10.40 -15.61
C GLN A 93 -2.62 11.14 -14.31
N LEU A 94 -3.31 12.25 -14.05
CA LEU A 94 -3.04 13.11 -12.89
C LEU A 94 -3.69 12.52 -11.63
N ASN A 95 -2.94 12.47 -10.51
CA ASN A 95 -3.43 11.94 -9.24
C ASN A 95 -4.10 10.56 -9.37
N SER A 96 -3.63 9.74 -10.29
CA SER A 96 -4.12 8.37 -10.43
C SER A 96 -3.75 7.52 -9.23
N GLY A 97 -2.58 7.80 -8.64
CA GLY A 97 -2.10 7.14 -7.44
C GLY A 97 -1.38 5.82 -7.71
N LEU A 98 -0.68 5.33 -6.70
CA LEU A 98 -0.08 4.00 -6.67
C LEU A 98 0.13 3.55 -5.22
N ILE A 99 0.49 2.27 -5.05
CA ILE A 99 1.00 1.73 -3.79
C ILE A 99 2.36 1.07 -4.01
N LYS A 100 3.19 1.10 -2.97
CA LYS A 100 4.45 0.36 -2.88
C LYS A 100 4.35 -0.70 -1.79
N VAL A 101 4.74 -1.91 -2.14
CA VAL A 101 4.81 -3.04 -1.21
C VAL A 101 6.28 -3.31 -0.90
N TYR A 102 6.61 -3.34 0.38
CA TYR A 102 7.95 -3.66 0.89
C TYR A 102 7.91 -5.00 1.60
N GLN A 103 8.92 -5.82 1.40
CA GLN A 103 9.07 -7.12 2.05
C GLN A 103 10.25 -7.12 3.00
N TRP A 104 10.07 -7.75 4.18
CA TRP A 104 11.12 -7.98 5.14
C TRP A 104 12.13 -8.99 4.62
N ASN A 105 13.41 -8.63 4.65
CA ASN A 105 14.51 -9.54 4.36
C ASN A 105 15.25 -9.89 5.66
N PRO A 106 15.13 -11.15 6.14
CA PRO A 106 15.76 -11.55 7.38
C PRO A 106 17.30 -11.65 7.31
N ASN A 107 17.89 -11.71 6.10
CA ASN A 107 19.34 -11.84 5.94
C ASN A 107 20.08 -10.54 6.22
N ASN A 108 19.49 -9.41 5.87
CA ASN A 108 20.06 -8.07 6.10
C ASN A 108 19.26 -7.23 7.08
N PHE A 109 18.17 -7.77 7.65
CA PHE A 109 17.29 -7.12 8.61
C PHE A 109 16.73 -5.78 8.12
N GLU A 110 16.23 -5.75 6.90
CA GLU A 110 15.64 -4.54 6.29
C GLU A 110 14.41 -4.88 5.45
N TYR A 111 13.58 -3.85 5.20
CA TYR A 111 12.51 -3.91 4.23
C TYR A 111 13.02 -3.45 2.87
N GLY A 112 12.92 -4.31 1.86
CA GLY A 112 13.18 -3.98 0.46
C GLY A 112 11.88 -3.78 -0.32
N ILE A 113 11.93 -2.97 -1.39
CA ILE A 113 10.80 -2.86 -2.29
C ILE A 113 10.57 -4.19 -3.01
N LEU A 114 9.33 -4.67 -2.98
CA LEU A 114 8.92 -5.89 -3.65
C LEU A 114 8.14 -5.57 -4.92
N ASN A 115 7.09 -4.75 -4.81
CA ASN A 115 6.22 -4.37 -5.92
C ASN A 115 5.82 -2.90 -5.87
N THR A 116 5.55 -2.35 -7.05
CA THR A 116 4.75 -1.15 -7.25
C THR A 116 3.48 -1.55 -7.98
N ILE A 117 2.31 -1.20 -7.45
CA ILE A 117 1.01 -1.50 -8.04
C ILE A 117 0.36 -0.17 -8.41
N SER A 118 0.15 0.02 -9.70
CA SER A 118 -0.62 1.13 -10.27
C SER A 118 -2.10 0.75 -10.37
N PRO A 119 -3.01 1.73 -10.48
CA PRO A 119 -4.41 1.44 -10.69
C PRO A 119 -4.61 0.61 -11.96
N PRO A 120 -5.56 -0.34 -11.94
CA PRO A 120 -5.90 -1.13 -13.12
C PRO A 120 -6.44 -0.21 -14.22
N THR A 121 -6.07 -0.51 -15.46
CA THR A 121 -6.66 0.12 -16.64
C THR A 121 -7.95 -0.62 -16.98
N ASP A 122 -9.09 -0.10 -16.55
CA ASP A 122 -10.42 -0.72 -16.77
C ASP A 122 -11.05 -0.33 -18.12
N GLY A 123 -10.24 0.25 -19.02
CA GLY A 123 -10.73 0.73 -20.32
C GLY A 123 -11.46 2.06 -20.27
N SER A 124 -11.65 2.64 -19.11
CA SER A 124 -12.06 4.04 -18.99
C SER A 124 -10.85 4.93 -19.28
N SER A 125 -11.02 5.90 -20.15
CA SER A 125 -9.95 6.76 -20.64
C SER A 125 -9.41 7.78 -19.64
N ALA A 126 -9.82 7.73 -18.38
CA ALA A 126 -9.45 8.73 -17.39
C ALA A 126 -9.23 8.10 -16.01
N ASN A 127 -8.00 7.71 -15.74
CA ASN A 127 -7.55 7.45 -14.38
C ASN A 127 -7.18 8.75 -13.64
N ASP A 128 -7.60 9.91 -14.16
CA ASP A 128 -7.36 11.18 -13.50
C ASP A 128 -8.14 11.28 -12.19
N GLY A 129 -7.46 11.66 -11.12
CA GLY A 129 -8.09 11.89 -9.84
C GLY A 129 -8.54 10.64 -9.07
N LEU A 130 -8.17 9.42 -9.49
CA LEU A 130 -8.56 8.19 -8.80
C LEU A 130 -8.15 8.17 -7.34
N ASN A 131 -7.00 8.74 -7.03
CA ASN A 131 -6.36 8.67 -5.71
C ASN A 131 -6.18 7.22 -5.23
N PHE A 132 -5.81 6.30 -6.13
CA PHE A 132 -5.52 4.91 -5.78
C PHE A 132 -4.41 4.84 -4.73
N GLY A 133 -4.62 4.04 -3.68
CA GLY A 133 -3.73 4.01 -2.52
C GLY A 133 -4.07 5.04 -1.44
N TRP A 134 -5.25 5.69 -1.51
CA TRP A 134 -5.73 6.58 -0.46
C TRP A 134 -5.81 5.90 0.91
N GLN A 135 -6.36 4.69 0.93
CA GLN A 135 -6.32 3.76 2.04
C GLN A 135 -6.03 2.36 1.48
N HIS A 136 -5.42 1.53 2.31
CA HIS A 136 -5.23 0.13 2.00
C HIS A 136 -5.18 -0.69 3.29
N LYS A 137 -5.46 -1.97 3.17
CA LYS A 137 -5.33 -2.95 4.24
C LYS A 137 -4.79 -4.24 3.64
N ILE A 138 -3.70 -4.73 4.18
CA ILE A 138 -3.22 -6.09 3.91
C ILE A 138 -3.79 -7.04 4.96
N SER A 139 -4.27 -8.18 4.51
CA SER A 139 -4.95 -9.18 5.32
C SER A 139 -4.36 -10.55 5.03
N GLU A 140 -4.12 -11.32 6.06
CA GLU A 140 -3.59 -12.68 5.97
C GLU A 140 -4.43 -13.60 6.83
N PRO A 141 -4.94 -14.73 6.28
CA PRO A 141 -5.58 -15.74 7.10
C PRO A 141 -4.55 -16.26 8.10
N GLY A 142 -4.90 -16.21 9.39
CA GLY A 142 -4.10 -16.81 10.44
C GLY A 142 -3.90 -18.31 10.22
N GLU A 143 -2.95 -18.91 10.93
CA GLU A 143 -2.63 -20.36 10.87
C GLU A 143 -3.84 -21.28 11.14
N ASN A 144 -4.90 -20.74 11.77
CA ASN A 144 -6.15 -21.45 12.03
C ASN A 144 -7.19 -21.38 10.90
N SER A 145 -6.82 -20.78 9.74
CA SER A 145 -7.70 -20.78 8.59
C SER A 145 -7.90 -22.22 8.08
N LEU A 146 -9.15 -22.63 7.89
CA LEU A 146 -9.50 -23.92 7.28
C LEU A 146 -9.09 -24.03 5.80
N LYS A 147 -8.53 -22.97 5.23
CA LYS A 147 -7.99 -22.97 3.87
C LYS A 147 -6.62 -23.66 3.85
N THR A 148 -6.47 -24.64 3.00
CA THR A 148 -5.25 -25.44 2.84
C THR A 148 -4.06 -24.65 2.29
N THR A 149 -4.30 -23.46 1.72
CA THR A 149 -3.29 -22.49 1.31
C THR A 149 -3.72 -21.12 1.81
N PRO A 150 -2.95 -20.49 2.72
CA PRO A 150 -3.25 -19.15 3.18
C PRO A 150 -3.11 -18.18 2.01
N THR A 151 -4.22 -17.57 1.61
CA THR A 151 -4.24 -16.55 0.56
C THR A 151 -4.17 -15.18 1.20
N LYS A 152 -3.15 -14.41 0.86
CA LYS A 152 -3.04 -13.01 1.28
C LYS A 152 -3.91 -12.14 0.39
N TYR A 153 -4.59 -11.18 1.01
CA TYR A 153 -5.39 -10.19 0.30
C TYR A 153 -4.86 -8.78 0.59
N LEU A 154 -4.96 -7.93 -0.40
CA LEU A 154 -4.64 -6.52 -0.29
C LEU A 154 -5.81 -5.72 -0.86
N PHE A 155 -6.46 -4.95 0.00
CA PHE A 155 -7.53 -4.04 -0.36
C PHE A 155 -6.95 -2.65 -0.57
N VAL A 156 -7.27 -2.02 -1.68
CA VAL A 156 -6.76 -0.69 -2.05
C VAL A 156 -7.92 0.18 -2.49
N SER A 157 -8.09 1.32 -1.87
CA SER A 157 -9.16 2.24 -2.26
C SER A 157 -8.70 3.28 -3.28
N ALA A 158 -9.64 3.70 -4.08
CA ALA A 158 -9.58 4.79 -5.05
C ALA A 158 -10.84 5.65 -4.92
N PRO A 159 -10.93 6.54 -3.91
CA PRO A 159 -12.15 7.28 -3.62
C PRO A 159 -12.54 8.30 -4.69
N GLY A 160 -11.60 8.69 -5.56
CA GLY A 160 -11.86 9.57 -6.69
C GLY A 160 -12.38 8.88 -7.95
N HIS A 161 -12.49 7.53 -7.94
CA HIS A 161 -12.96 6.78 -9.10
C HIS A 161 -14.35 7.24 -9.55
N ASP A 162 -14.54 7.39 -10.86
CA ASP A 162 -15.81 7.75 -11.52
C ASP A 162 -16.51 8.96 -10.88
N ASN A 163 -15.86 10.13 -11.00
CA ASN A 163 -16.38 11.40 -10.44
C ASN A 163 -16.64 11.35 -8.94
N ASP A 164 -15.69 10.87 -8.18
CA ASP A 164 -15.78 10.71 -6.72
C ASP A 164 -16.88 9.72 -6.25
N GLN A 165 -17.31 8.79 -7.10
CA GLN A 165 -18.14 7.67 -6.66
C GLN A 165 -17.35 6.76 -5.71
N GLY A 166 -16.11 6.48 -6.09
CA GLY A 166 -15.17 5.67 -5.35
C GLY A 166 -15.27 4.18 -5.64
N ARG A 167 -14.14 3.49 -5.47
CA ARG A 167 -14.00 2.04 -5.70
C ARG A 167 -12.96 1.45 -4.75
N VAL A 168 -13.11 0.18 -4.41
CA VAL A 168 -12.09 -0.59 -3.69
C VAL A 168 -11.67 -1.76 -4.58
N TYR A 169 -10.37 -1.91 -4.78
CA TYR A 169 -9.76 -3.02 -5.51
C TYR A 169 -9.25 -4.05 -4.52
N MET A 170 -9.55 -5.31 -4.76
CA MET A 170 -9.03 -6.44 -4.02
C MET A 170 -7.99 -7.16 -4.87
N TYR A 171 -6.80 -7.31 -4.31
CA TYR A 171 -5.71 -8.07 -4.89
C TYR A 171 -5.48 -9.33 -4.07
N LYS A 172 -5.07 -10.37 -4.75
CA LYS A 172 -4.73 -11.67 -4.21
C LYS A 172 -3.27 -11.97 -4.48
N TRP A 173 -2.59 -12.48 -3.47
CA TRP A 173 -1.24 -13.00 -3.64
C TRP A 173 -1.27 -14.27 -4.48
N ALA A 174 -0.60 -14.29 -5.62
CA ALA A 174 -0.48 -15.46 -6.45
C ALA A 174 0.78 -16.25 -6.08
N VAL A 175 0.59 -17.47 -5.60
CA VAL A 175 1.66 -18.49 -5.56
C VAL A 175 1.60 -19.22 -6.89
N GLY A 176 2.73 -19.36 -7.58
CA GLY A 176 2.82 -20.11 -8.83
C GLY A 176 2.35 -21.56 -8.63
N ALA A 177 1.70 -22.13 -9.64
CA ALA A 177 1.16 -23.49 -9.60
C ALA A 177 2.26 -24.57 -9.38
N ASP A 178 3.53 -24.22 -9.57
CA ASP A 178 4.70 -25.06 -9.35
C ASP A 178 5.36 -24.84 -7.97
N GLY A 179 4.70 -24.03 -7.08
CA GLY A 179 5.27 -23.64 -5.80
C GLY A 179 6.39 -22.58 -5.91
N SER A 180 6.70 -22.11 -7.12
CA SER A 180 7.55 -20.94 -7.28
C SER A 180 6.77 -19.73 -6.79
N THR A 181 7.38 -18.95 -5.93
CA THR A 181 6.84 -17.66 -5.47
C THR A 181 6.97 -16.67 -6.64
N TYR A 182 5.94 -16.58 -7.48
CA TYR A 182 5.74 -15.35 -8.22
C TYR A 182 5.27 -14.34 -7.20
N ASP A 183 6.17 -13.51 -6.72
CA ASP A 183 5.91 -12.44 -5.76
C ASP A 183 5.07 -11.33 -6.41
N THR A 184 3.86 -11.68 -6.89
CA THR A 184 2.97 -10.77 -7.61
C THR A 184 1.58 -10.73 -7.00
N TRP A 185 1.07 -9.51 -6.87
CA TRP A 185 -0.32 -9.26 -6.52
C TRP A 185 -1.15 -9.22 -7.80
N THR A 186 -2.16 -10.08 -7.89
CA THR A 186 -3.10 -10.11 -9.02
C THR A 186 -4.43 -9.55 -8.58
N GLN A 187 -5.01 -8.64 -9.36
CA GLN A 187 -6.36 -8.15 -9.10
C GLN A 187 -7.35 -9.32 -9.16
N ASP A 188 -8.14 -9.48 -8.11
CA ASP A 188 -9.12 -10.57 -7.96
C ASP A 188 -10.55 -10.04 -8.10
N TYR A 189 -10.85 -8.93 -7.46
CA TYR A 189 -12.20 -8.37 -7.43
C TYR A 189 -12.21 -6.85 -7.27
N THR A 190 -13.35 -6.22 -7.60
CA THR A 190 -13.65 -4.82 -7.31
C THR A 190 -14.94 -4.69 -6.50
N ILE A 191 -14.94 -3.78 -5.55
CA ILE A 191 -16.10 -3.47 -4.70
C ILE A 191 -16.51 -2.04 -5.01
N GLU A 192 -17.76 -1.86 -5.38
CA GLU A 192 -18.35 -0.57 -5.76
C GLU A 192 -19.43 -0.16 -4.76
N ALA A 193 -19.71 1.13 -4.68
CA ALA A 193 -20.82 1.64 -3.89
C ALA A 193 -22.15 1.07 -4.42
N PRO A 194 -23.02 0.52 -3.55
CA PRO A 194 -24.25 -0.15 -4.00
C PRO A 194 -25.20 0.73 -4.79
N ASP A 195 -25.20 2.02 -4.54
CA ASP A 195 -26.11 3.02 -5.12
C ASP A 195 -25.46 3.92 -6.18
N GLY A 196 -24.16 3.78 -6.41
CA GLY A 196 -23.45 4.31 -7.58
C GLY A 196 -23.54 5.83 -7.76
N GLY A 197 -23.59 6.62 -6.68
CA GLY A 197 -23.73 8.07 -6.75
C GLY A 197 -22.38 8.81 -6.82
N SER A 198 -22.28 9.80 -7.73
CA SER A 198 -21.15 10.73 -7.75
C SER A 198 -20.98 11.46 -6.41
N GLY A 199 -19.72 11.68 -6.01
CA GLY A 199 -19.37 12.40 -4.78
C GLY A 199 -19.46 11.56 -3.49
N GLN A 200 -19.76 10.27 -3.56
CA GLN A 200 -19.87 9.40 -2.37
C GLN A 200 -18.52 9.01 -1.78
N ARG A 201 -17.47 8.97 -2.61
CA ARG A 201 -16.10 8.65 -2.22
C ARG A 201 -15.99 7.30 -1.48
N PHE A 202 -16.66 6.27 -2.02
CA PHE A 202 -16.62 4.93 -1.47
C PHE A 202 -15.18 4.44 -1.30
N GLY A 203 -14.89 3.78 -0.18
CA GLY A 203 -13.53 3.38 0.17
C GLY A 203 -12.68 4.48 0.82
N HIS A 204 -13.26 5.64 1.19
CA HIS A 204 -12.50 6.70 1.87
C HIS A 204 -11.87 6.22 3.20
N ARG A 205 -12.45 5.21 3.83
CA ARG A 205 -11.88 4.46 4.96
C ARG A 205 -12.08 2.98 4.75
N LEU A 206 -11.07 2.18 5.08
CA LEU A 206 -11.08 0.73 4.97
C LEU A 206 -10.75 0.10 6.32
N ALA A 207 -11.45 -0.97 6.64
CA ALA A 207 -11.11 -1.89 7.70
C ALA A 207 -11.39 -3.32 7.22
N ALA A 208 -10.50 -4.23 7.48
CA ALA A 208 -10.70 -5.65 7.22
C ALA A 208 -10.13 -6.45 8.39
N ASN A 209 -10.74 -7.60 8.66
CA ASN A 209 -10.16 -8.56 9.60
C ASN A 209 -8.92 -9.24 8.99
N ASP A 210 -8.21 -10.02 9.80
CA ASP A 210 -6.98 -10.68 9.37
C ASP A 210 -7.23 -11.77 8.30
N ASN A 211 -8.45 -12.30 8.22
CA ASN A 211 -8.85 -13.27 7.20
C ASN A 211 -9.27 -12.64 5.87
N GLY A 212 -9.47 -11.33 5.82
CA GLY A 212 -9.97 -10.64 4.63
C GLY A 212 -11.46 -10.88 4.34
N ASP A 213 -12.22 -11.38 5.32
CA ASP A 213 -13.64 -11.70 5.13
C ASP A 213 -14.57 -10.52 5.33
N ILE A 214 -14.08 -9.44 5.96
CA ILE A 214 -14.87 -8.24 6.31
C ILE A 214 -14.09 -6.99 5.91
N LEU A 215 -14.76 -6.10 5.19
CA LEU A 215 -14.30 -4.77 4.80
C LEU A 215 -15.07 -3.70 5.58
#